data_5b95141f97db55188422a4d724d6a910
#
_entry.id   5b95141f97db55188422a4d724d6a910
#
_cell.length_a   1.000
_cell.length_b   1.000
_cell.length_c   1.000
_cell.angle_alpha   90.00
_cell.angle_beta   90.00
_cell.angle_gamma   90.00
#
_symmetry.space_group_name_H-M   'P 1'
#
loop_
_entity.id
_entity.type
_entity.pdbx_description
1 polymer ?
#
loop_
_entity_poly.entity_id
_entity_poly.type
_entity_poly.pdbx_seq_one_letter_code
_entity_poly.pdbx_strand_id
1 'polypeptide(L)' 'MKNLVKVERARLDLTQAELANKLSVSRQTIHAIEKNKFNPSVVLAIKMAKLFKLSVEELFKIDED' A
#
# COMPACT_ATOMS: atom_id res chain seq x y z
N MET A 1 -6.32 -8.64 -7.23
CA MET A 1 -5.03 -8.58 -6.52
C MET A 1 -5.29 -8.38 -5.04
N LYS A 2 -4.52 -9.04 -4.21
CA LYS A 2 -4.59 -8.86 -2.76
C LYS A 2 -3.41 -8.04 -2.29
N ASN A 3 -3.60 -7.27 -1.23
CA ASN A 3 -2.48 -6.54 -0.65
C ASN A 3 -2.58 -6.47 0.86
N LEU A 4 -1.46 -6.20 1.51
CA LEU A 4 -1.35 -6.10 2.95
C LEU A 4 -1.20 -4.64 3.41
N VAL A 5 -1.56 -3.67 2.55
CA VAL A 5 -1.34 -2.25 2.87
C VAL A 5 -2.07 -1.85 4.15
N LYS A 6 -3.34 -2.22 4.28
CA LYS A 6 -4.12 -1.88 5.47
C LYS A 6 -3.53 -2.52 6.73
N VAL A 7 -3.14 -3.79 6.64
CA VAL A 7 -2.56 -4.53 7.76
C VAL A 7 -1.23 -3.91 8.19
N GLU A 8 -0.35 -3.63 7.22
CA GLU A 8 0.96 -3.07 7.51
C GLU A 8 0.84 -1.62 8.01
N ARG A 9 -0.09 -0.86 7.45
CA ARG A 9 -0.37 0.50 7.93
C ARG A 9 -0.80 0.46 9.40
N ALA A 10 -1.72 -0.44 9.73
CA ALA A 10 -2.19 -0.59 11.10
C ALA A 10 -1.06 -1.03 12.05
N ARG A 11 -0.17 -1.90 11.56
CA ARG A 11 0.97 -2.37 12.33
C ARG A 11 1.91 -1.21 12.71
N LEU A 12 2.03 -0.22 11.83
CA LEU A 12 2.84 0.97 12.08
C LEU A 12 2.03 2.08 12.76
N ASP A 13 0.77 1.81 13.08
CA ASP A 13 -0.10 2.76 13.77
C ASP A 13 -0.30 4.05 12.98
N LEU A 14 -0.42 3.93 11.65
CA LEU A 14 -0.62 5.07 10.76
C LEU A 14 -2.07 5.14 10.30
N THR A 15 -2.61 6.36 10.22
CA THR A 15 -3.87 6.60 9.52
C THR A 15 -3.63 6.57 8.02
N GLN A 16 -4.72 6.47 7.24
CA GLN A 16 -4.60 6.57 5.79
C GLN A 16 -3.98 7.90 5.37
N ALA A 17 -4.38 8.99 6.04
CA ALA A 17 -3.85 10.31 5.75
C ALA A 17 -2.35 10.41 6.05
N GLU A 18 -1.91 9.82 7.15
CA GLU A 18 -0.50 9.82 7.52
C GLU A 18 0.34 9.00 6.53
N LEU A 19 -0.16 7.84 6.12
CA LEU A 19 0.52 7.04 5.11
C LEU A 19 0.60 7.78 3.78
N ALA A 20 -0.52 8.38 3.36
CA ALA A 20 -0.56 9.16 2.12
C ALA A 20 0.46 10.29 2.14
N ASN A 21 0.56 11.00 3.26
CA ASN A 21 1.53 12.08 3.41
C ASN A 21 2.97 11.58 3.28
N LYS A 22 3.29 10.45 3.90
CA LYS A 22 4.63 9.86 3.82
C LYS A 22 5.00 9.45 2.39
N LEU A 23 4.01 9.09 1.59
CA LEU A 23 4.21 8.63 0.23
C LEU A 23 3.95 9.71 -0.82
N SER A 24 3.59 10.92 -0.39
CA SER A 24 3.29 12.05 -1.27
C SER A 24 2.15 11.76 -2.25
N VAL A 25 1.12 11.10 -1.77
CA VAL A 25 -0.10 10.82 -2.55
C VAL A 25 -1.31 11.27 -1.74
N SER A 26 -2.50 11.25 -2.35
CA SER A 26 -3.71 11.61 -1.64
C SER A 26 -4.22 10.46 -0.77
N ARG A 27 -5.02 10.82 0.25
CA ARG A 27 -5.67 9.82 1.10
C ARG A 27 -6.59 8.92 0.28
N GLN A 28 -7.27 9.48 -0.72
CA GLN A 28 -8.14 8.71 -1.61
C GLN A 28 -7.35 7.62 -2.35
N THR A 29 -6.11 7.91 -2.74
CA THR A 29 -5.26 6.93 -3.40
C THR A 29 -5.01 5.74 -2.48
N ILE A 30 -4.67 6.01 -1.22
CA ILE A 30 -4.44 4.94 -0.24
C ILE A 30 -5.71 4.12 -0.03
N HIS A 31 -6.83 4.80 0.13
CA HIS A 31 -8.12 4.12 0.33
C HIS A 31 -8.45 3.21 -0.86
N ALA A 32 -8.29 3.71 -2.08
CA ALA A 32 -8.56 2.93 -3.29
C ALA A 32 -7.65 1.71 -3.41
N ILE A 33 -6.37 1.86 -3.06
CA ILE A 33 -5.42 0.75 -3.07
C ILE A 33 -5.85 -0.32 -2.05
N GLU A 34 -6.19 0.11 -0.84
CA GLU A 34 -6.61 -0.84 0.20
C GLU A 34 -7.88 -1.59 -0.17
N LYS A 35 -8.76 -0.97 -0.95
CA LYS A 35 -9.99 -1.59 -1.44
C LYS A 35 -9.81 -2.36 -2.74
N ASN A 36 -8.59 -2.46 -3.25
CA ASN A 36 -8.28 -3.13 -4.52
C ASN A 36 -9.00 -2.51 -5.72
N LYS A 37 -9.30 -1.21 -5.65
CA LYS A 37 -9.93 -0.47 -6.75
C LYS A 37 -8.92 0.27 -7.59
N PHE A 38 -7.67 0.32 -7.18
CA PHE A 38 -6.61 1.02 -7.87
C PHE A 38 -5.29 0.31 -7.60
N ASN A 39 -4.56 0.02 -8.66
CA ASN A 39 -3.23 -0.58 -8.54
C ASN A 39 -2.19 0.53 -8.51
N PRO A 40 -1.26 0.52 -7.55
CA PRO A 40 -0.26 1.57 -7.49
C PRO A 40 0.70 1.48 -8.67
N SER A 41 1.30 2.61 -9.02
CA SER A 41 2.41 2.61 -9.98
C SER A 41 3.57 1.78 -9.40
N VAL A 42 4.49 1.39 -10.28
CA VAL A 42 5.68 0.64 -9.83
C VAL A 42 6.46 1.44 -8.80
N VAL A 43 6.61 2.75 -9.04
CA VAL A 43 7.34 3.63 -8.11
C VAL A 43 6.66 3.66 -6.75
N LEU A 44 5.35 3.84 -6.73
CA LEU A 44 4.60 3.88 -5.47
C LEU A 44 4.66 2.54 -4.73
N ALA A 45 4.53 1.43 -5.46
CA ALA A 45 4.61 0.09 -4.87
C ALA A 45 5.97 -0.14 -4.21
N ILE A 46 7.04 0.29 -4.87
CA ILE A 46 8.40 0.16 -4.30
C ILE A 46 8.54 1.02 -3.04
N LYS A 47 8.03 2.26 -3.08
CA LYS A 47 8.08 3.14 -1.91
C LYS A 47 7.32 2.56 -0.72
N MET A 48 6.15 1.99 -0.98
CA MET A 48 5.35 1.36 0.07
C MET A 48 6.07 0.15 0.66
N ALA A 49 6.64 -0.70 -0.19
CA ALA A 49 7.36 -1.87 0.25
C ALA A 49 8.54 -1.49 1.13
N LYS A 50 9.30 -0.47 0.74
CA LYS A 50 10.43 0.02 1.53
C LYS A 50 9.97 0.56 2.88
N LEU A 51 8.88 1.30 2.91
CA LEU A 51 8.33 1.86 4.15
C LEU A 51 7.93 0.74 5.11
N PHE A 52 7.29 -0.31 4.58
CA PHE A 52 6.84 -1.43 5.40
C PHE A 52 7.93 -2.50 5.61
N LYS A 53 9.09 -2.33 4.99
CA LYS A 53 10.22 -3.27 5.08
C LYS A 53 9.83 -4.67 4.59
N LEU A 54 9.09 -4.69 3.50
CA LEU A 54 8.67 -5.90 2.80
C LEU A 54 9.13 -5.82 1.35
N SER A 55 9.13 -6.95 0.67
CA SER A 55 9.28 -6.93 -0.78
C SER A 55 7.94 -6.53 -1.41
N VAL A 56 7.97 -6.07 -2.65
CA VAL A 56 6.74 -5.77 -3.39
C VAL A 56 5.85 -7.00 -3.47
N GLU A 57 6.45 -8.17 -3.70
CA GLU A 57 5.71 -9.42 -3.82
C GLU A 57 5.09 -9.87 -2.49
N GLU A 58 5.68 -9.49 -1.37
CA GLU A 58 5.08 -9.76 -0.07
C GLU A 58 3.89 -8.84 0.19
N LEU A 59 4.01 -7.59 -0.25
CA LEU A 59 2.98 -6.58 0.00
C LEU A 59 1.79 -6.70 -0.96
N PHE A 60 2.06 -6.99 -2.22
CA PHE A 60 1.05 -7.11 -3.27
C PHE A 60 1.09 -8.50 -3.88
N LYS A 61 -0.02 -9.21 -3.84
CA LYS A 61 -0.10 -10.57 -4.35
C LYS A 61 -1.08 -10.62 -5.52
N ILE A 62 -0.63 -11.23 -6.62
CA ILE A 62 -1.48 -11.47 -7.77
C ILE A 62 -2.33 -12.69 -7.48
N ASP A 63 -3.63 -12.60 -7.77
CA ASP A 63 -4.51 -13.75 -7.63
C ASP A 63 -4.17 -14.75 -8.74
N GLU A 64 -3.88 -15.97 -8.35
CA GLU A 64 -3.57 -17.03 -9.27
C GLU A 64 -4.62 -18.13 -9.13
N ASP A 65 -5.00 -18.69 -10.26
CA ASP A 65 -5.98 -19.79 -10.29
C ASP A 65 -5.34 -21.11 -9.93
#